data_3d1a9241eeec022698d72f70b0fd143c
#
_entry.id   3d1a9241eeec022698d72f70b0fd143c
#
_cell.length_a   1.000
_cell.length_b   1.000
_cell.length_c   1.000
_cell.angle_alpha   90.00
_cell.angle_beta   90.00
_cell.angle_gamma   90.00
#
_symmetry.space_group_name_H-M   'P 1'
#
loop_
_entity.id
_entity.type
_entity.pdbx_description
1 polymer ?
#
loop_
_entity_poly.entity_id
_entity_poly.type
_entity_poly.pdbx_seq_one_letter_code
_entity_poly.pdbx_strand_id
1 'polypeptide(L)'
;VIARLFPIAKDLLTYNRSTLFSDLIAGLSIAVIVIPQGLAYAMIAGLPPIYGLYAALIPQLIHGMMGTSRHPAVGPVALDSLVVAIALGALSLSGIGEVIAAAVFLATMVGILQLLMGLIQMGVLANYLSRPVISGFTSAAAIIIGLSQVEHLLGLQIESSNQIQKMILSVLQNFNESHLITVVIGLSAMSLILITKKYLPKFPSALLVSVFGVLLIWSTRWDLHGVEIVGYIPAGLPDVGLFTVSPELIKDMLPFALTLAVIGYVEIISITKELEEQEEKYSLKPNKELMALGTANLVGSFFQSYPVSASFSRSAVKFQAGAKTGMTAVFSALIVGLTLLFFTSLFFYLPIAVLAGIIMVAVIRLINVRYAIDLYKTRRDEFFLLLVTCLLTLFVGISEGILIGALLSLLLMVIRTSKPHYAVLAKVSGTNYYKNISRFETDTKIYDDILIMRFDAQLFFGNRDYFRKVVFEEVEKKPNLKGFVLVARGITYIDSSGLSSLGAMIRSLQQKGILFMVAGAIGPARDVLQQSKLTDLIQEKNMFAKTADAVDYFKGEVVPTDVQKKIASQTNH
;
A
#
# COMPACT_ATOMS: atom_id res chain seq x y z
N VAL A 1 16.60 6.69 26.29
CA VAL A 1 15.44 5.80 26.16
C VAL A 1 14.21 6.60 25.71
N ILE A 2 13.85 7.71 26.39
CA ILE A 2 12.66 8.53 26.10
C ILE A 2 12.64 9.01 24.64
N ALA A 3 13.72 9.57 24.11
CA ALA A 3 13.81 10.05 22.74
C ALA A 3 13.80 8.93 21.65
N ARG A 4 13.91 7.66 22.05
CA ARG A 4 13.72 6.51 21.16
C ARG A 4 12.26 6.07 21.07
N LEU A 5 11.49 6.25 22.16
CA LEU A 5 10.06 5.92 22.25
C LEU A 5 9.20 7.10 21.76
N PHE A 6 9.62 8.32 22.05
CA PHE A 6 8.93 9.57 21.71
C PHE A 6 9.83 10.44 20.83
N PRO A 7 9.85 10.24 19.51
CA PRO A 7 10.66 11.04 18.58
C PRO A 7 10.40 12.55 18.69
N ILE A 8 9.17 12.96 19.02
CA ILE A 8 8.79 14.35 19.24
C ILE A 8 9.70 15.06 20.27
N ALA A 9 10.25 14.33 21.25
CA ALA A 9 11.15 14.90 22.24
C ALA A 9 12.44 15.48 21.63
N LYS A 10 12.87 14.97 20.47
CA LYS A 10 14.02 15.54 19.73
C LYS A 10 13.63 16.82 19.03
N ASP A 11 12.43 16.85 18.45
CA ASP A 11 11.93 18.04 17.76
C ASP A 11 11.75 19.20 18.74
N LEU A 12 11.30 18.91 19.97
CA LEU A 12 11.12 19.91 21.02
C LEU A 12 12.43 20.59 21.47
N LEU A 13 13.58 19.91 21.35
CA LEU A 13 14.87 20.50 21.69
C LEU A 13 15.29 21.63 20.73
N THR A 14 14.82 21.59 19.49
CA THR A 14 15.10 22.59 18.45
C THR A 14 13.91 23.48 18.13
N TYR A 15 12.86 23.42 18.98
CA TYR A 15 11.59 24.09 18.75
C TYR A 15 11.71 25.60 18.90
N ASN A 16 11.30 26.34 17.88
CA ASN A 16 11.36 27.79 17.86
C ASN A 16 10.00 28.42 17.52
N ARG A 17 9.89 29.76 17.64
CA ARG A 17 8.62 30.48 17.39
C ARG A 17 8.07 30.26 15.97
N SER A 18 8.93 30.16 14.96
CA SER A 18 8.53 29.92 13.57
C SER A 18 7.94 28.52 13.40
N THR A 19 8.59 27.51 14.02
CA THR A 19 8.10 26.11 14.03
C THR A 19 6.76 26.02 14.76
N LEU A 20 6.63 26.67 15.92
CA LEU A 20 5.38 26.72 16.69
C LEU A 20 4.22 27.27 15.84
N PHE A 21 4.44 28.39 15.17
CA PHE A 21 3.40 29.02 14.35
C PHE A 21 3.01 28.17 13.14
N SER A 22 3.98 27.55 12.48
CA SER A 22 3.73 26.61 11.38
C SER A 22 2.92 25.39 11.84
N ASP A 23 3.30 24.77 12.96
CA ASP A 23 2.61 23.60 13.49
C ASP A 23 1.22 23.93 14.01
N LEU A 24 1.02 25.13 14.58
CA LEU A 24 -0.29 25.60 15.04
C LEU A 24 -1.24 25.82 13.85
N ILE A 25 -0.79 26.48 12.77
CA ILE A 25 -1.61 26.68 11.58
C ILE A 25 -1.94 25.34 10.93
N ALA A 26 -0.96 24.46 10.79
CA ALA A 26 -1.19 23.13 10.23
C ALA A 26 -2.13 22.29 11.12
N GLY A 27 -1.98 22.36 12.45
CA GLY A 27 -2.86 21.71 13.41
C GLY A 27 -4.29 22.21 13.33
N LEU A 28 -4.49 23.52 13.26
CA LEU A 28 -5.80 24.13 13.05
C LEU A 28 -6.43 23.66 11.72
N SER A 29 -5.64 23.66 10.64
CA SER A 29 -6.12 23.22 9.33
C SER A 29 -6.59 21.77 9.33
N ILE A 30 -5.88 20.88 10.06
CA ILE A 30 -6.27 19.48 10.20
C ILE A 30 -7.51 19.34 11.07
N ALA A 31 -7.58 20.03 12.25
CA ALA A 31 -8.73 19.96 13.14
C ALA A 31 -10.03 20.36 12.44
N VAL A 32 -9.99 21.45 11.70
CA VAL A 32 -11.12 21.98 10.93
C VAL A 32 -11.66 20.97 9.89
N ILE A 33 -10.79 20.14 9.34
CA ILE A 33 -11.16 19.11 8.36
C ILE A 33 -11.60 17.83 9.04
N VAL A 34 -10.89 17.41 10.11
CA VAL A 34 -11.15 16.11 10.75
C VAL A 34 -12.46 16.10 11.54
N ILE A 35 -12.91 17.25 12.07
CA ILE A 35 -14.15 17.32 12.85
C ILE A 35 -15.36 16.89 12.01
N PRO A 36 -15.75 17.56 10.90
CA PRO A 36 -16.90 17.12 10.11
C PRO A 36 -16.67 15.74 9.45
N GLN A 37 -15.42 15.44 9.03
CA GLN A 37 -15.12 14.12 8.48
C GLN A 37 -15.23 13.02 9.54
N GLY A 38 -14.78 13.26 10.77
CA GLY A 38 -14.87 12.30 11.85
C GLY A 38 -16.33 11.95 12.18
N LEU A 39 -17.19 12.97 12.30
CA LEU A 39 -18.63 12.76 12.49
C LEU A 39 -19.21 11.87 11.38
N ALA A 40 -18.89 12.21 10.13
CA ALA A 40 -19.34 11.47 8.95
C ALA A 40 -18.83 10.02 8.92
N TYR A 41 -17.55 9.79 9.25
CA TYR A 41 -16.95 8.47 9.21
C TYR A 41 -17.42 7.55 10.35
N ALA A 42 -17.74 8.11 11.52
CA ALA A 42 -18.42 7.35 12.57
C ALA A 42 -19.79 6.82 12.10
N MET A 43 -20.53 7.64 11.36
CA MET A 43 -21.81 7.21 10.77
C MET A 43 -21.64 6.10 9.75
N ILE A 44 -20.60 6.17 8.88
CA ILE A 44 -20.24 5.04 7.99
C ILE A 44 -19.99 3.77 8.80
N ALA A 45 -19.29 3.89 9.94
CA ALA A 45 -19.01 2.74 10.81
C ALA A 45 -20.25 2.20 11.56
N GLY A 46 -21.42 2.83 11.41
CA GLY A 46 -22.64 2.47 12.15
C GLY A 46 -22.61 2.93 13.61
N LEU A 47 -21.78 3.91 13.94
CA LEU A 47 -21.58 4.44 15.28
C LEU A 47 -22.19 5.84 15.43
N PRO A 48 -22.60 6.24 16.64
CA PRO A 48 -22.96 7.63 16.90
C PRO A 48 -21.83 8.60 16.51
N PRO A 49 -22.16 9.78 15.93
CA PRO A 49 -21.17 10.71 15.39
C PRO A 49 -20.04 11.09 16.34
N ILE A 50 -20.32 11.17 17.65
CA ILE A 50 -19.33 11.54 18.67
C ILE A 50 -18.10 10.62 18.67
N TYR A 51 -18.27 9.33 18.37
CA TYR A 51 -17.16 8.36 18.33
C TYR A 51 -16.12 8.70 17.26
N GLY A 52 -16.52 9.41 16.21
CA GLY A 52 -15.59 9.95 15.22
C GLY A 52 -14.69 11.04 15.78
N LEU A 53 -15.20 11.85 16.71
CA LEU A 53 -14.39 12.85 17.41
C LEU A 53 -13.47 12.20 18.45
N TYR A 54 -13.92 11.17 19.16
CA TYR A 54 -13.07 10.38 20.06
C TYR A 54 -11.93 9.71 19.30
N ALA A 55 -12.23 9.11 18.16
CA ALA A 55 -11.23 8.52 17.27
C ALA A 55 -10.27 9.56 16.64
N ALA A 56 -10.70 10.82 16.52
CA ALA A 56 -9.86 11.93 16.08
C ALA A 56 -9.08 12.59 17.22
N LEU A 57 -9.29 12.25 18.49
CA LEU A 57 -8.65 12.89 19.63
C LEU A 57 -7.37 12.15 20.06
N ILE A 58 -7.53 11.01 20.72
CA ILE A 58 -6.42 10.31 21.38
C ILE A 58 -5.48 9.63 20.37
N PRO A 59 -5.94 8.89 19.34
CA PRO A 59 -5.03 8.23 18.42
C PRO A 59 -4.09 9.19 17.70
N GLN A 60 -4.57 10.36 17.23
CA GLN A 60 -3.70 11.33 16.56
C GLN A 60 -2.67 11.93 17.52
N LEU A 61 -3.03 12.15 18.80
CA LEU A 61 -2.12 12.63 19.84
C LEU A 61 -0.98 11.62 20.05
N ILE A 62 -1.32 10.35 20.27
CA ILE A 62 -0.34 9.28 20.51
C ILE A 62 0.57 9.09 19.29
N HIS A 63 -0.01 9.01 18.08
CA HIS A 63 0.79 8.89 16.86
C HIS A 63 1.70 10.12 16.66
N GLY A 64 1.21 11.33 16.89
CA GLY A 64 2.02 12.56 16.79
C GLY A 64 3.23 12.57 17.72
N MET A 65 3.13 11.91 18.88
CA MET A 65 4.23 11.79 19.85
C MET A 65 5.21 10.67 19.50
N MET A 66 4.74 9.53 18.96
CA MET A 66 5.50 8.29 18.74
C MET A 66 5.92 8.06 17.29
N GLY A 67 5.21 8.64 16.32
CA GLY A 67 5.51 8.51 14.89
C GLY A 67 6.90 9.02 14.54
N THR A 68 7.55 8.37 13.59
CA THR A 68 8.87 8.78 13.07
C THR A 68 8.75 9.76 11.92
N SER A 69 7.59 9.77 11.24
CA SER A 69 7.25 10.73 10.20
C SER A 69 6.31 11.80 10.74
N ARG A 70 6.55 13.05 10.37
CA ARG A 70 5.71 14.20 10.72
C ARG A 70 4.48 14.37 9.82
N HIS A 71 4.42 13.66 8.69
CA HIS A 71 3.42 13.89 7.65
C HIS A 71 2.08 13.17 7.86
N PRO A 72 2.02 11.92 8.35
CA PRO A 72 0.76 11.23 8.49
C PRO A 72 -0.22 11.97 9.41
N ALA A 73 -1.46 12.10 8.95
CA ALA A 73 -2.58 12.61 9.74
C ALA A 73 -3.47 11.43 10.13
N VAL A 74 -3.20 10.84 11.31
CA VAL A 74 -3.93 9.71 11.86
C VAL A 74 -5.29 10.16 12.40
N GLY A 75 -6.28 9.28 12.34
CA GLY A 75 -7.65 9.50 12.79
C GLY A 75 -8.64 8.68 11.96
N PRO A 76 -9.95 8.89 12.12
CA PRO A 76 -10.96 8.15 11.38
C PRO A 76 -10.79 8.32 9.86
N VAL A 77 -10.93 7.22 9.12
CA VAL A 77 -10.82 7.17 7.65
C VAL A 77 -12.04 6.41 7.09
N ALA A 78 -12.55 6.85 5.95
CA ALA A 78 -13.76 6.28 5.35
C ALA A 78 -13.63 4.78 5.08
N LEU A 79 -12.47 4.34 4.59
CA LEU A 79 -12.21 2.94 4.27
C LEU A 79 -12.24 2.05 5.51
N ASP A 80 -11.52 2.44 6.57
CA ASP A 80 -11.51 1.70 7.83
C ASP A 80 -12.90 1.68 8.47
N SER A 81 -13.61 2.81 8.43
CA SER A 81 -14.98 2.92 8.93
C SER A 81 -15.94 1.97 8.22
N LEU A 82 -15.78 1.80 6.90
CA LEU A 82 -16.57 0.82 6.15
C LEU A 82 -16.25 -0.63 6.57
N VAL A 83 -14.97 -0.97 6.75
CA VAL A 83 -14.57 -2.30 7.22
C VAL A 83 -15.10 -2.56 8.63
N VAL A 84 -15.09 -1.54 9.51
CA VAL A 84 -15.71 -1.61 10.84
C VAL A 84 -17.21 -1.87 10.72
N ALA A 85 -17.94 -1.15 9.86
CA ALA A 85 -19.37 -1.37 9.62
C ALA A 85 -19.67 -2.82 9.18
N ILE A 86 -18.85 -3.35 8.26
CA ILE A 86 -18.99 -4.73 7.79
C ILE A 86 -18.72 -5.73 8.92
N ALA A 87 -17.68 -5.50 9.71
CA ALA A 87 -17.36 -6.33 10.86
C ALA A 87 -18.53 -6.36 11.87
N LEU A 88 -19.06 -5.19 12.21
CA LEU A 88 -20.19 -5.06 13.15
C LEU A 88 -21.47 -5.67 12.59
N GLY A 89 -21.74 -5.48 11.29
CA GLY A 89 -22.90 -6.06 10.61
C GLY A 89 -22.85 -7.58 10.45
N ALA A 90 -21.65 -8.18 10.51
CA ALA A 90 -21.47 -9.64 10.48
C ALA A 90 -21.73 -10.30 11.85
N LEU A 91 -21.82 -9.49 12.92
CA LEU A 91 -22.00 -9.93 14.29
C LEU A 91 -23.48 -9.80 14.70
N SER A 92 -24.01 -10.76 15.42
CA SER A 92 -25.38 -10.72 15.93
C SER A 92 -25.43 -9.87 17.22
N LEU A 93 -25.33 -8.54 17.08
CA LEU A 93 -25.32 -7.58 18.20
C LEU A 93 -26.73 -7.07 18.53
N SER A 94 -27.06 -7.00 19.79
CA SER A 94 -28.39 -6.66 20.27
C SER A 94 -28.44 -5.26 20.88
N GLY A 95 -28.13 -4.24 20.12
CA GLY A 95 -28.24 -2.85 20.52
C GLY A 95 -26.98 -2.02 20.40
N ILE A 96 -27.14 -0.69 20.45
CA ILE A 96 -26.07 0.27 20.17
C ILE A 96 -24.89 0.15 21.15
N GLY A 97 -25.12 -0.25 22.39
CA GLY A 97 -24.07 -0.43 23.40
C GLY A 97 -23.11 -1.57 23.04
N GLU A 98 -23.62 -2.70 22.54
CA GLU A 98 -22.82 -3.82 22.09
C GLU A 98 -22.06 -3.48 20.80
N VAL A 99 -22.68 -2.73 19.88
CA VAL A 99 -22.06 -2.23 18.66
C VAL A 99 -20.85 -1.36 18.99
N ILE A 100 -21.01 -0.43 19.94
CA ILE A 100 -19.93 0.45 20.40
C ILE A 100 -18.81 -0.39 21.05
N ALA A 101 -19.17 -1.30 21.97
CA ALA A 101 -18.19 -2.15 22.65
C ALA A 101 -17.38 -3.00 21.65
N ALA A 102 -18.04 -3.60 20.66
CA ALA A 102 -17.40 -4.38 19.62
C ALA A 102 -16.46 -3.51 18.75
N ALA A 103 -16.91 -2.30 18.33
CA ALA A 103 -16.08 -1.39 17.54
C ALA A 103 -14.82 -0.95 18.30
N VAL A 104 -14.95 -0.59 19.56
CA VAL A 104 -13.83 -0.18 20.43
C VAL A 104 -12.88 -1.36 20.69
N PHE A 105 -13.43 -2.55 20.93
CA PHE A 105 -12.62 -3.75 21.12
C PHE A 105 -11.89 -4.15 19.83
N LEU A 106 -12.49 -3.94 18.66
CA LEU A 106 -11.83 -4.12 17.37
C LEU A 106 -10.59 -3.23 17.26
N ALA A 107 -10.64 -1.97 17.76
CA ALA A 107 -9.46 -1.10 17.81
C ALA A 107 -8.36 -1.67 18.73
N THR A 108 -8.73 -2.30 19.85
CA THR A 108 -7.78 -3.02 20.71
C THR A 108 -7.09 -4.13 19.95
N MET A 109 -7.85 -4.98 19.24
CA MET A 109 -7.31 -6.08 18.46
C MET A 109 -6.36 -5.59 17.34
N VAL A 110 -6.81 -4.59 16.58
CA VAL A 110 -5.99 -3.95 15.53
C VAL A 110 -4.70 -3.39 16.11
N GLY A 111 -4.79 -2.66 17.23
CA GLY A 111 -3.64 -2.09 17.92
C GLY A 111 -2.62 -3.15 18.36
N ILE A 112 -3.08 -4.25 18.97
CA ILE A 112 -2.23 -5.38 19.37
C ILE A 112 -1.58 -6.02 18.14
N LEU A 113 -2.33 -6.30 17.09
CA LEU A 113 -1.80 -6.91 15.87
C LEU A 113 -0.73 -6.03 15.22
N GLN A 114 -0.98 -4.72 15.08
CA GLN A 114 -0.02 -3.77 14.52
C GLN A 114 1.26 -3.66 15.38
N LEU A 115 1.13 -3.67 16.71
CA LEU A 115 2.27 -3.70 17.62
C LEU A 115 3.08 -4.98 17.46
N LEU A 116 2.44 -6.14 17.42
CA LEU A 116 3.10 -7.43 17.21
C LEU A 116 3.81 -7.46 15.85
N MET A 117 3.13 -7.05 14.77
CA MET A 117 3.73 -6.96 13.44
C MET A 117 4.96 -6.03 13.43
N GLY A 118 4.92 -4.91 14.15
CA GLY A 118 6.04 -3.99 14.30
C GLY A 118 7.22 -4.59 15.06
N LEU A 119 6.95 -5.32 16.15
CA LEU A 119 7.96 -6.00 16.98
C LEU A 119 8.67 -7.14 16.22
N ILE A 120 7.95 -7.96 15.47
CA ILE A 120 8.52 -9.04 14.65
C ILE A 120 9.06 -8.54 13.30
N GLN A 121 9.18 -7.23 13.14
CA GLN A 121 9.78 -6.56 11.99
C GLN A 121 9.08 -6.85 10.65
N MET A 122 7.78 -7.06 10.66
CA MET A 122 6.96 -7.28 9.45
C MET A 122 6.81 -6.02 8.57
N GLY A 123 7.42 -4.91 8.92
CA GLY A 123 7.45 -3.68 8.11
C GLY A 123 8.00 -3.85 6.69
N VAL A 124 8.69 -4.96 6.40
CA VAL A 124 9.12 -5.30 5.05
C VAL A 124 7.95 -5.78 4.18
N LEU A 125 6.90 -6.37 4.78
CA LEU A 125 5.78 -6.97 4.02
C LEU A 125 4.98 -5.95 3.20
N ALA A 126 4.93 -4.68 3.60
CA ALA A 126 4.29 -3.64 2.79
C ALA A 126 4.93 -3.46 1.41
N ASN A 127 6.20 -3.85 1.24
CA ASN A 127 6.87 -3.79 -0.06
C ASN A 127 6.35 -4.87 -1.03
N TYR A 128 5.69 -5.91 -0.53
CA TYR A 128 5.15 -7.02 -1.32
C TYR A 128 3.68 -6.81 -1.72
N LEU A 129 3.00 -5.85 -1.11
CA LEU A 129 1.67 -5.45 -1.56
C LEU A 129 1.82 -4.53 -2.77
N SER A 130 1.43 -5.03 -3.95
CA SER A 130 1.65 -4.30 -5.19
C SER A 130 0.69 -3.11 -5.34
N ARG A 131 1.15 -2.02 -5.97
CA ARG A 131 0.32 -0.84 -6.26
C ARG A 131 -1.00 -1.18 -6.99
N PRO A 132 -1.04 -2.08 -7.99
CA PRO A 132 -2.28 -2.52 -8.63
C PRO A 132 -3.33 -3.09 -7.67
N VAL A 133 -2.91 -3.90 -6.69
CA VAL A 133 -3.83 -4.47 -5.67
C VAL A 133 -4.43 -3.36 -4.82
N ILE A 134 -3.59 -2.47 -4.30
CA ILE A 134 -4.04 -1.32 -3.50
C ILE A 134 -5.02 -0.46 -4.30
N SER A 135 -4.68 -0.12 -5.55
CA SER A 135 -5.53 0.73 -6.40
C SER A 135 -6.85 0.07 -6.77
N GLY A 136 -6.86 -1.24 -7.06
CA GLY A 136 -8.07 -2.01 -7.33
C GLY A 136 -9.00 -2.06 -6.11
N PHE A 137 -8.43 -2.39 -4.96
CA PHE A 137 -9.11 -2.43 -3.68
C PHE A 137 -9.70 -1.06 -3.27
N THR A 138 -8.88 0.00 -3.28
CA THR A 138 -9.35 1.35 -2.90
C THR A 138 -10.41 1.90 -3.85
N SER A 139 -10.32 1.58 -5.14
CA SER A 139 -11.35 1.96 -6.12
C SER A 139 -12.67 1.26 -5.86
N ALA A 140 -12.64 -0.04 -5.56
CA ALA A 140 -13.83 -0.80 -5.21
C ALA A 140 -14.47 -0.30 -3.91
N ALA A 141 -13.67 -0.09 -2.88
CA ALA A 141 -14.13 0.46 -1.61
C ALA A 141 -14.75 1.86 -1.79
N ALA A 142 -14.15 2.70 -2.63
CA ALA A 142 -14.71 4.02 -2.96
C ALA A 142 -16.09 3.91 -3.62
N ILE A 143 -16.30 2.93 -4.49
CA ILE A 143 -17.62 2.67 -5.12
C ILE A 143 -18.63 2.22 -4.06
N ILE A 144 -18.26 1.29 -3.17
CA ILE A 144 -19.14 0.79 -2.11
C ILE A 144 -19.53 1.94 -1.15
N ILE A 145 -18.54 2.73 -0.69
CA ILE A 145 -18.79 3.87 0.19
C ILE A 145 -19.65 4.91 -0.54
N GLY A 146 -19.35 5.20 -1.82
CA GLY A 146 -20.17 6.12 -2.61
C GLY A 146 -21.64 5.67 -2.69
N LEU A 147 -21.88 4.40 -2.97
CA LEU A 147 -23.23 3.83 -3.03
C LEU A 147 -23.94 3.86 -1.66
N SER A 148 -23.23 3.61 -0.56
CA SER A 148 -23.83 3.72 0.77
C SER A 148 -24.23 5.16 1.13
N GLN A 149 -23.63 6.17 0.52
CA GLN A 149 -24.03 7.56 0.75
C GLN A 149 -25.22 8.02 -0.11
N VAL A 150 -25.59 7.26 -1.14
CA VAL A 150 -26.71 7.62 -2.02
C VAL A 150 -28.03 7.67 -1.23
N GLU A 151 -28.26 6.76 -0.29
CA GLU A 151 -29.45 6.79 0.59
C GLU A 151 -29.56 8.11 1.34
N HIS A 152 -28.49 8.58 1.97
CA HIS A 152 -28.45 9.84 2.71
C HIS A 152 -28.55 11.08 1.82
N LEU A 153 -28.03 11.01 0.59
CA LEU A 153 -28.16 12.10 -0.39
C LEU A 153 -29.58 12.22 -0.93
N LEU A 154 -30.28 11.09 -1.05
CA LEU A 154 -31.66 11.04 -1.53
C LEU A 154 -32.68 11.18 -0.40
N GLY A 155 -32.26 11.05 0.86
CA GLY A 155 -33.14 11.05 2.02
C GLY A 155 -34.02 9.79 2.08
N LEU A 156 -33.47 8.64 1.66
CA LEU A 156 -34.16 7.34 1.66
C LEU A 156 -33.91 6.61 2.96
N GLN A 157 -34.92 5.90 3.45
CA GLN A 157 -34.79 4.95 4.55
C GLN A 157 -34.69 3.54 4.01
N ILE A 158 -33.46 3.07 3.80
CA ILE A 158 -33.16 1.77 3.19
C ILE A 158 -32.43 0.90 4.21
N GLU A 159 -32.71 -0.40 4.23
CA GLU A 159 -31.93 -1.35 5.02
C GLU A 159 -30.47 -1.40 4.51
N SER A 160 -29.53 -1.14 5.39
CA SER A 160 -28.10 -1.20 5.06
C SER A 160 -27.71 -2.61 4.61
N SER A 161 -27.03 -2.72 3.50
CA SER A 161 -26.54 -3.99 2.94
C SER A 161 -25.07 -3.90 2.57
N ASN A 162 -24.33 -4.98 2.84
CA ASN A 162 -22.91 -5.10 2.44
C ASN A 162 -22.74 -5.60 0.99
N GLN A 163 -23.84 -5.90 0.28
CA GLN A 163 -23.82 -6.42 -1.09
C GLN A 163 -24.20 -5.32 -2.08
N ILE A 164 -23.28 -4.99 -2.98
CA ILE A 164 -23.45 -3.90 -3.94
C ILE A 164 -24.74 -4.08 -4.79
N GLN A 165 -25.09 -5.31 -5.15
CA GLN A 165 -26.28 -5.61 -5.95
C GLN A 165 -27.56 -5.24 -5.16
N LYS A 166 -27.60 -5.58 -3.87
CA LYS A 166 -28.75 -5.23 -3.01
C LYS A 166 -28.85 -3.73 -2.79
N MET A 167 -27.72 -3.04 -2.59
CA MET A 167 -27.71 -1.59 -2.44
C MET A 167 -28.27 -0.89 -3.68
N ILE A 168 -27.80 -1.27 -4.88
CA ILE A 168 -28.29 -0.70 -6.14
C ILE A 168 -29.79 -0.99 -6.30
N LEU A 169 -30.21 -2.24 -6.08
CA LEU A 169 -31.61 -2.63 -6.24
C LEU A 169 -32.51 -1.87 -5.27
N SER A 170 -32.09 -1.74 -4.00
CA SER A 170 -32.82 -1.02 -2.96
C SER A 170 -32.98 0.47 -3.29
N VAL A 171 -31.92 1.12 -3.78
CA VAL A 171 -31.99 2.52 -4.23
C VAL A 171 -32.96 2.66 -5.41
N LEU A 172 -32.92 1.75 -6.39
CA LEU A 172 -33.79 1.81 -7.56
C LEU A 172 -35.26 1.57 -7.21
N GLN A 173 -35.55 0.65 -6.27
CA GLN A 173 -36.91 0.35 -5.83
C GLN A 173 -37.55 1.49 -5.05
N ASN A 174 -36.75 2.19 -4.23
CA ASN A 174 -37.25 3.26 -3.36
C ASN A 174 -36.99 4.67 -3.92
N PHE A 175 -36.52 4.79 -5.17
CA PHE A 175 -36.16 6.07 -5.75
C PHE A 175 -37.30 7.10 -5.76
N ASN A 176 -38.55 6.65 -5.90
CA ASN A 176 -39.74 7.50 -5.88
C ASN A 176 -40.04 8.12 -4.50
N GLU A 177 -39.46 7.57 -3.43
CA GLU A 177 -39.60 8.07 -2.07
C GLU A 177 -38.52 9.13 -1.74
N SER A 178 -37.72 9.55 -2.70
CA SER A 178 -36.63 10.51 -2.50
C SER A 178 -37.16 11.87 -2.04
N HIS A 179 -36.52 12.40 -0.98
CA HIS A 179 -36.90 13.70 -0.40
C HIS A 179 -36.18 14.84 -1.14
N LEU A 180 -36.92 15.58 -1.97
CA LEU A 180 -36.37 16.59 -2.88
C LEU A 180 -35.50 17.64 -2.17
N ILE A 181 -35.90 18.12 -0.97
CA ILE A 181 -35.13 19.12 -0.22
C ILE A 181 -33.76 18.53 0.17
N THR A 182 -33.72 17.28 0.65
CA THR A 182 -32.50 16.57 1.02
C THR A 182 -31.57 16.41 -0.18
N VAL A 183 -32.12 16.05 -1.36
CA VAL A 183 -31.36 15.95 -2.63
C VAL A 183 -30.72 17.29 -2.99
N VAL A 184 -31.47 18.38 -2.93
CA VAL A 184 -30.98 19.73 -3.23
C VAL A 184 -29.86 20.13 -2.26
N ILE A 185 -30.01 19.86 -0.97
CA ILE A 185 -28.98 20.13 0.04
C ILE A 185 -27.71 19.32 -0.26
N GLY A 186 -27.84 18.01 -0.50
CA GLY A 186 -26.69 17.13 -0.79
C GLY A 186 -25.94 17.52 -2.05
N LEU A 187 -26.66 17.76 -3.16
CA LEU A 187 -26.05 18.18 -4.43
C LEU A 187 -25.43 19.57 -4.34
N SER A 188 -26.07 20.52 -3.63
CA SER A 188 -25.49 21.85 -3.40
C SER A 188 -24.22 21.78 -2.56
N ALA A 189 -24.20 20.93 -1.54
CA ALA A 189 -23.02 20.66 -0.73
C ALA A 189 -21.86 20.11 -1.57
N MET A 190 -22.10 19.10 -2.39
CA MET A 190 -21.10 18.54 -3.31
C MET A 190 -20.58 19.60 -4.28
N SER A 191 -21.49 20.37 -4.90
CA SER A 191 -21.14 21.43 -5.85
C SER A 191 -20.29 22.51 -5.18
N LEU A 192 -20.68 22.96 -3.99
CA LEU A 192 -19.93 23.97 -3.23
C LEU A 192 -18.54 23.49 -2.85
N ILE A 193 -18.38 22.21 -2.47
CA ILE A 193 -17.06 21.60 -2.18
C ILE A 193 -16.20 21.62 -3.47
N LEU A 194 -16.75 21.21 -4.60
CA LEU A 194 -16.01 21.16 -5.87
C LEU A 194 -15.60 22.56 -6.35
N ILE A 195 -16.52 23.54 -6.25
CA ILE A 195 -16.27 24.95 -6.59
C ILE A 195 -15.20 25.53 -5.68
N THR A 196 -15.32 25.35 -4.36
CA THR A 196 -14.35 25.84 -3.37
C THR A 196 -12.96 25.23 -3.63
N LYS A 197 -12.88 23.93 -3.89
CA LYS A 197 -11.60 23.27 -4.21
C LYS A 197 -10.98 23.76 -5.52
N LYS A 198 -11.78 24.19 -6.50
CA LYS A 198 -11.29 24.72 -7.78
C LYS A 198 -10.78 26.15 -7.64
N TYR A 199 -11.52 27.03 -6.97
CA TYR A 199 -11.22 28.45 -6.91
C TYR A 199 -10.45 28.88 -5.64
N LEU A 200 -10.63 28.16 -4.53
CA LEU A 200 -10.01 28.42 -3.23
C LEU A 200 -9.38 27.16 -2.66
N PRO A 201 -8.35 26.57 -3.30
CA PRO A 201 -7.82 25.25 -2.97
C PRO A 201 -7.24 25.15 -1.54
N LYS A 202 -6.86 26.28 -0.95
CA LYS A 202 -6.36 26.34 0.44
C LYS A 202 -7.45 26.47 1.49
N PHE A 203 -8.71 26.71 1.08
CA PHE A 203 -9.80 26.88 2.03
C PHE A 203 -10.40 25.52 2.43
N PRO A 204 -10.73 25.28 3.71
CA PRO A 204 -11.30 24.03 4.18
C PRO A 204 -12.76 23.87 3.76
N SER A 205 -12.97 23.37 2.55
CA SER A 205 -14.31 23.25 1.94
C SER A 205 -15.30 22.45 2.75
N ALA A 206 -14.86 21.41 3.48
CA ALA A 206 -15.72 20.61 4.33
C ALA A 206 -16.31 21.43 5.49
N LEU A 207 -15.49 22.29 6.13
CA LEU A 207 -15.99 23.19 7.18
C LEU A 207 -16.99 24.20 6.62
N LEU A 208 -16.64 24.84 5.49
CA LEU A 208 -17.53 25.84 4.87
C LEU A 208 -18.92 25.26 4.60
N VAL A 209 -18.96 24.07 4.01
CA VAL A 209 -20.22 23.39 3.68
C VAL A 209 -20.97 22.96 4.94
N SER A 210 -20.26 22.53 5.99
CA SER A 210 -20.88 22.19 7.28
C SER A 210 -21.49 23.41 7.95
N VAL A 211 -20.76 24.55 8.01
CA VAL A 211 -21.28 25.80 8.57
C VAL A 211 -22.48 26.29 7.78
N PHE A 212 -22.38 26.28 6.45
CA PHE A 212 -23.51 26.69 5.58
C PHE A 212 -24.73 25.79 5.79
N GLY A 213 -24.52 24.45 5.87
CA GLY A 213 -25.59 23.49 6.12
C GLY A 213 -26.28 23.71 7.47
N VAL A 214 -25.50 23.94 8.54
CA VAL A 214 -26.04 24.26 9.87
C VAL A 214 -26.87 25.54 9.84
N LEU A 215 -26.34 26.63 9.26
CA LEU A 215 -27.03 27.90 9.16
C LEU A 215 -28.30 27.78 8.31
N LEU A 216 -28.29 27.01 7.23
CA LEU A 216 -29.42 26.76 6.38
C LEU A 216 -30.54 26.10 7.16
N ILE A 217 -30.30 24.98 7.84
CA ILE A 217 -31.31 24.26 8.61
C ILE A 217 -31.78 25.09 9.80
N TRP A 218 -30.88 25.74 10.54
CA TRP A 218 -31.24 26.61 11.66
C TRP A 218 -32.19 27.73 11.24
N SER A 219 -32.00 28.33 10.07
CA SER A 219 -32.84 29.44 9.59
C SER A 219 -34.15 28.98 8.94
N THR A 220 -34.14 27.87 8.21
CA THR A 220 -35.30 27.37 7.44
C THR A 220 -36.16 26.39 8.22
N ARG A 221 -35.60 25.75 9.27
CA ARG A 221 -36.24 24.69 10.06
C ARG A 221 -36.73 23.52 9.18
N TRP A 222 -35.95 23.20 8.13
CA TRP A 222 -36.27 22.07 7.25
C TRP A 222 -36.11 20.70 7.94
N ASP A 223 -35.50 20.65 9.13
CA ASP A 223 -35.52 19.50 10.03
C ASP A 223 -36.98 19.07 10.36
N LEU A 224 -37.90 20.01 10.53
CA LEU A 224 -39.33 19.75 10.75
C LEU A 224 -40.06 19.27 9.48
N HIS A 225 -39.46 19.38 8.32
CA HIS A 225 -39.98 18.97 7.01
C HIS A 225 -39.31 17.73 6.45
N GLY A 226 -38.66 16.90 7.29
CA GLY A 226 -38.14 15.60 6.92
C GLY A 226 -36.64 15.59 6.51
N VAL A 227 -35.91 16.70 6.65
CA VAL A 227 -34.46 16.68 6.46
C VAL A 227 -33.80 16.10 7.71
N GLU A 228 -33.11 14.98 7.56
CA GLU A 228 -32.38 14.35 8.65
C GLU A 228 -31.17 15.20 9.07
N ILE A 229 -30.98 15.36 10.37
CA ILE A 229 -29.87 16.10 11.00
C ILE A 229 -29.10 15.20 11.97
N VAL A 230 -27.85 15.59 12.26
CA VAL A 230 -27.01 14.88 13.24
C VAL A 230 -27.65 14.85 14.64
N GLY A 231 -28.36 15.92 15.00
CA GLY A 231 -29.06 16.00 16.28
C GLY A 231 -28.13 16.22 17.47
N TYR A 232 -28.57 15.76 18.64
CA TYR A 232 -27.81 15.98 19.87
C TYR A 232 -26.53 15.16 19.94
N ILE A 233 -25.41 15.85 20.09
CA ILE A 233 -24.10 15.27 20.37
C ILE A 233 -23.75 15.62 21.82
N PRO A 234 -23.59 14.63 22.73
CA PRO A 234 -23.23 14.91 24.11
C PRO A 234 -21.89 15.66 24.17
N ALA A 235 -21.79 16.66 25.04
CA ALA A 235 -20.53 17.33 25.33
C ALA A 235 -19.74 16.51 26.34
N GLY A 236 -18.43 16.43 26.16
CA GLY A 236 -17.52 15.74 27.08
C GLY A 236 -16.39 15.01 26.39
N LEU A 237 -15.34 14.76 27.14
CA LEU A 237 -14.25 13.90 26.72
C LEU A 237 -14.67 12.42 26.83
N PRO A 238 -14.04 11.53 26.08
CA PRO A 238 -14.34 10.10 26.18
C PRO A 238 -14.03 9.57 27.58
N ASP A 239 -14.95 8.77 28.11
CA ASP A 239 -14.71 8.05 29.36
C ASP A 239 -13.61 7.02 29.17
N VAL A 240 -12.79 6.84 30.21
CA VAL A 240 -11.75 5.83 30.22
C VAL A 240 -12.34 4.51 30.66
N GLY A 241 -12.27 3.50 29.79
CA GLY A 241 -12.83 2.18 30.10
C GLY A 241 -12.22 1.07 29.28
N LEU A 242 -12.29 -0.15 29.81
CA LEU A 242 -12.02 -1.38 29.09
C LEU A 242 -13.35 -2.01 28.69
N PHE A 243 -13.51 -2.24 27.41
CA PHE A 243 -14.64 -3.00 26.91
C PHE A 243 -14.30 -4.48 26.88
N THR A 244 -15.06 -5.29 27.60
CA THR A 244 -14.96 -6.76 27.57
C THR A 244 -15.97 -7.30 26.56
N VAL A 245 -15.50 -8.22 25.72
CA VAL A 245 -16.32 -8.93 24.75
C VAL A 245 -16.20 -10.43 24.99
N SER A 246 -17.18 -11.21 24.53
CA SER A 246 -17.15 -12.65 24.67
C SER A 246 -16.00 -13.28 23.86
N PRO A 247 -15.44 -14.42 24.27
CA PRO A 247 -14.39 -15.10 23.51
C PRO A 247 -14.82 -15.50 22.09
N GLU A 248 -16.08 -15.83 21.90
CA GLU A 248 -16.66 -16.15 20.59
C GLU A 248 -16.55 -14.93 19.65
N LEU A 249 -16.88 -13.75 20.16
CA LEU A 249 -16.83 -12.51 19.41
C LEU A 249 -15.40 -12.17 18.95
N ILE A 250 -14.41 -12.46 19.79
CA ILE A 250 -12.98 -12.29 19.45
C ILE A 250 -12.62 -13.09 18.20
N LYS A 251 -13.06 -14.35 18.12
CA LYS A 251 -12.79 -15.22 16.98
C LYS A 251 -13.40 -14.71 15.69
N ASP A 252 -14.66 -14.24 15.77
CA ASP A 252 -15.38 -13.74 14.60
C ASP A 252 -14.84 -12.39 14.12
N MET A 253 -14.29 -11.57 15.02
CA MET A 253 -13.66 -10.28 14.70
C MET A 253 -12.23 -10.39 14.15
N LEU A 254 -11.54 -11.50 14.40
CA LEU A 254 -10.12 -11.64 14.07
C LEU A 254 -9.79 -11.42 12.57
N PRO A 255 -10.56 -11.94 11.60
CA PRO A 255 -10.31 -11.66 10.19
C PRO A 255 -10.38 -10.16 9.84
N PHE A 256 -11.36 -9.44 10.42
CA PHE A 256 -11.53 -8.01 10.23
C PHE A 256 -10.41 -7.21 10.89
N ALA A 257 -9.99 -7.62 12.09
CA ALA A 257 -8.86 -7.01 12.78
C ALA A 257 -7.55 -7.15 12.00
N LEU A 258 -7.29 -8.33 11.42
CA LEU A 258 -6.14 -8.57 10.55
C LEU A 258 -6.20 -7.70 9.29
N THR A 259 -7.38 -7.63 8.67
CA THR A 259 -7.61 -6.79 7.48
C THR A 259 -7.32 -5.32 7.78
N LEU A 260 -7.90 -4.77 8.85
CA LEU A 260 -7.67 -3.38 9.28
C LEU A 260 -6.21 -3.13 9.67
N ALA A 261 -5.56 -4.08 10.34
CA ALA A 261 -4.15 -3.94 10.71
C ALA A 261 -3.25 -3.82 9.47
N VAL A 262 -3.52 -4.62 8.44
CA VAL A 262 -2.77 -4.60 7.17
C VAL A 262 -3.10 -3.34 6.36
N ILE A 263 -4.38 -2.97 6.23
CA ILE A 263 -4.82 -1.77 5.50
C ILE A 263 -4.18 -0.53 6.12
N GLY A 264 -4.34 -0.32 7.41
CA GLY A 264 -3.82 0.86 8.12
C GLY A 264 -2.28 0.94 8.03
N TYR A 265 -1.60 -0.22 8.05
CA TYR A 265 -0.17 -0.27 7.83
C TYR A 265 0.21 0.18 6.40
N VAL A 266 -0.48 -0.35 5.39
CA VAL A 266 -0.21 0.00 4.00
C VAL A 266 -0.49 1.48 3.74
N GLU A 267 -1.58 2.01 4.28
CA GLU A 267 -1.93 3.43 4.15
C GLU A 267 -0.85 4.32 4.74
N ILE A 268 -0.45 4.09 6.00
CA ILE A 268 0.53 4.95 6.67
C ILE A 268 1.89 4.92 5.98
N ILE A 269 2.35 3.74 5.53
CA ILE A 269 3.63 3.61 4.84
C ILE A 269 3.58 4.22 3.43
N SER A 270 2.48 4.04 2.70
CA SER A 270 2.31 4.63 1.36
C SER A 270 2.30 6.16 1.43
N ILE A 271 1.55 6.74 2.37
CA ILE A 271 1.49 8.18 2.61
C ILE A 271 2.87 8.72 2.99
N THR A 272 3.54 8.04 3.91
CA THR A 272 4.85 8.48 4.39
C THR A 272 5.88 8.46 3.25
N LYS A 273 5.94 7.38 2.47
CA LYS A 273 6.85 7.27 1.31
C LYS A 273 6.57 8.37 0.28
N GLU A 274 5.31 8.59 -0.10
CA GLU A 274 4.94 9.57 -1.11
C GLU A 274 5.31 11.00 -0.71
N LEU A 275 5.14 11.35 0.57
CA LEU A 275 5.43 12.69 1.07
C LEU A 275 6.92 12.88 1.41
N GLU A 276 7.63 11.83 1.84
CA GLU A 276 9.07 11.89 2.11
C GLU A 276 9.92 11.95 0.83
N GLU A 277 9.48 11.32 -0.27
CA GLU A 277 10.13 11.46 -1.58
C GLU A 277 10.21 12.92 -2.04
N GLN A 278 9.34 13.80 -1.52
CA GLN A 278 9.35 15.23 -1.79
C GLN A 278 10.29 16.03 -0.84
N GLU A 279 10.82 15.39 0.21
CA GLU A 279 11.73 16.00 1.18
C GLU A 279 12.97 15.12 1.42
N GLU A 280 14.14 15.52 0.93
CA GLU A 280 15.41 14.76 0.97
C GLU A 280 15.97 14.40 2.38
N LYS A 281 15.30 14.73 3.46
CA LYS A 281 15.88 14.70 4.83
C LYS A 281 15.40 13.60 5.76
N TYR A 282 14.42 12.76 5.41
CA TYR A 282 13.85 11.79 6.34
C TYR A 282 14.06 10.34 5.91
N SER A 283 14.51 9.49 6.85
CA SER A 283 14.58 8.05 6.68
C SER A 283 13.39 7.40 7.38
N LEU A 284 12.41 6.96 6.60
CA LEU A 284 11.28 6.17 7.06
C LEU A 284 11.74 4.92 7.81
N LYS A 285 11.15 4.69 8.98
CA LYS A 285 11.33 3.47 9.78
C LYS A 285 10.00 2.71 9.86
N PRO A 286 9.68 1.84 8.88
CA PRO A 286 8.37 1.21 8.74
C PRO A 286 7.88 0.52 10.00
N ASN A 287 8.74 -0.25 10.67
CA ASN A 287 8.38 -0.93 11.91
C ASN A 287 8.01 0.02 13.04
N LYS A 288 8.66 1.19 13.12
CA LYS A 288 8.33 2.19 14.15
C LYS A 288 7.01 2.91 13.85
N GLU A 289 6.73 3.21 12.57
CA GLU A 289 5.43 3.75 12.16
C GLU A 289 4.30 2.78 12.50
N LEU A 290 4.52 1.48 12.22
CA LEU A 290 3.56 0.44 12.55
C LEU A 290 3.33 0.32 14.07
N MET A 291 4.40 0.39 14.87
CA MET A 291 4.29 0.41 16.33
C MET A 291 3.57 1.68 16.84
N ALA A 292 3.85 2.84 16.24
CA ALA A 292 3.19 4.09 16.62
C ALA A 292 1.70 4.06 16.31
N LEU A 293 1.30 3.54 15.13
CA LEU A 293 -0.09 3.36 14.75
C LEU A 293 -0.79 2.33 15.65
N GLY A 294 -0.12 1.19 15.91
CA GLY A 294 -0.63 0.16 16.82
C GLY A 294 -0.85 0.68 18.24
N THR A 295 0.10 1.46 18.77
CA THR A 295 -0.06 2.11 20.08
C THR A 295 -1.20 3.14 20.05
N ALA A 296 -1.36 3.88 18.95
CA ALA A 296 -2.43 4.85 18.79
C ALA A 296 -3.82 4.18 18.81
N ASN A 297 -3.98 3.05 18.12
CA ASN A 297 -5.20 2.25 18.15
C ASN A 297 -5.44 1.64 19.54
N LEU A 298 -4.41 1.02 20.13
CA LEU A 298 -4.51 0.37 21.44
C LEU A 298 -4.84 1.38 22.56
N VAL A 299 -4.12 2.50 22.64
CA VAL A 299 -4.39 3.53 23.65
C VAL A 299 -5.72 4.23 23.36
N GLY A 300 -6.01 4.50 22.09
CA GLY A 300 -7.26 5.11 21.67
C GLY A 300 -8.49 4.28 22.08
N SER A 301 -8.42 2.96 22.06
CA SER A 301 -9.51 2.10 22.46
C SER A 301 -9.90 2.24 23.94
N PHE A 302 -8.96 2.55 24.83
CA PHE A 302 -9.28 2.88 26.23
C PHE A 302 -10.07 4.19 26.37
N PHE A 303 -10.05 5.03 25.34
CA PHE A 303 -10.77 6.28 25.23
C PHE A 303 -11.86 6.23 24.17
N GLN A 304 -12.50 5.08 24.02
CA GLN A 304 -13.67 4.85 23.16
C GLN A 304 -13.45 5.13 21.67
N SER A 305 -12.20 5.06 21.20
CA SER A 305 -11.88 5.11 19.77
C SER A 305 -12.17 3.78 19.10
N TYR A 306 -12.79 3.81 17.94
CA TYR A 306 -12.79 2.68 17.02
C TYR A 306 -11.52 2.68 16.15
N PRO A 307 -11.23 1.63 15.33
CA PRO A 307 -10.02 1.56 14.54
C PRO A 307 -9.76 2.78 13.66
N VAL A 308 -8.52 3.24 13.63
CA VAL A 308 -8.09 4.42 12.84
C VAL A 308 -6.81 4.14 12.08
N SER A 309 -6.61 4.89 10.99
CA SER A 309 -5.38 4.90 10.23
C SER A 309 -5.00 6.30 9.73
N ALA A 310 -4.04 6.39 8.80
CA ALA A 310 -3.62 7.66 8.23
C ALA A 310 -4.44 8.01 6.98
N SER A 311 -4.84 9.26 6.86
CA SER A 311 -5.60 9.76 5.71
C SER A 311 -4.69 10.44 4.69
N PHE A 312 -4.70 10.01 3.43
CA PHE A 312 -3.98 10.65 2.32
C PHE A 312 -4.35 12.14 2.17
N SER A 313 -5.64 12.46 2.15
CA SER A 313 -6.10 13.84 1.93
C SER A 313 -5.71 14.77 3.08
N ARG A 314 -5.85 14.33 4.34
CA ARG A 314 -5.45 15.13 5.50
C ARG A 314 -3.93 15.27 5.60
N SER A 315 -3.19 14.20 5.30
CA SER A 315 -1.72 14.24 5.29
C SER A 315 -1.18 15.20 4.24
N ALA A 316 -1.78 15.23 3.04
CA ALA A 316 -1.42 16.19 2.00
C ALA A 316 -1.72 17.64 2.44
N VAL A 317 -2.85 17.90 3.12
CA VAL A 317 -3.15 19.23 3.66
C VAL A 317 -2.17 19.60 4.76
N LYS A 318 -1.84 18.67 5.67
CA LYS A 318 -0.83 18.85 6.72
C LYS A 318 0.52 19.26 6.14
N PHE A 319 0.97 18.56 5.10
CA PHE A 319 2.19 18.85 4.38
C PHE A 319 2.15 20.24 3.72
N GLN A 320 1.07 20.55 2.96
CA GLN A 320 0.90 21.86 2.30
C GLN A 320 0.79 23.03 3.28
N ALA A 321 0.22 22.80 4.47
CA ALA A 321 0.16 23.80 5.53
C ALA A 321 1.51 24.05 6.22
N GLY A 322 2.55 23.29 5.85
CA GLY A 322 3.91 23.50 6.32
C GLY A 322 4.19 22.92 7.69
N ALA A 323 3.55 21.83 8.08
CA ALA A 323 3.82 21.10 9.30
C ALA A 323 5.32 20.76 9.44
N LYS A 324 5.90 21.07 10.59
CA LYS A 324 7.33 20.88 10.85
C LYS A 324 7.62 19.70 11.77
N THR A 325 6.72 19.41 12.71
CA THR A 325 6.91 18.37 13.72
C THR A 325 5.61 17.62 14.03
N GLY A 326 5.71 16.58 14.90
CA GLY A 326 4.56 15.88 15.46
C GLY A 326 3.64 16.76 16.31
N MET A 327 4.08 17.96 16.75
CA MET A 327 3.26 18.92 17.50
C MET A 327 2.02 19.37 16.71
N THR A 328 2.05 19.33 15.40
CA THR A 328 0.86 19.57 14.56
C THR A 328 -0.31 18.68 14.98
N ALA A 329 -0.07 17.39 15.25
CA ALA A 329 -1.11 16.45 15.69
C ALA A 329 -1.58 16.78 17.12
N VAL A 330 -0.69 17.23 17.98
CA VAL A 330 -1.03 17.67 19.35
C VAL A 330 -1.97 18.88 19.30
N PHE A 331 -1.65 19.91 18.48
CA PHE A 331 -2.53 21.07 18.32
C PHE A 331 -3.88 20.70 17.71
N SER A 332 -3.89 19.83 16.71
CA SER A 332 -5.14 19.32 16.13
C SER A 332 -5.98 18.58 17.19
N ALA A 333 -5.38 17.70 17.99
CA ALA A 333 -6.05 16.99 19.07
C ALA A 333 -6.63 17.94 20.13
N LEU A 334 -5.88 18.97 20.52
CA LEU A 334 -6.37 20.00 21.47
C LEU A 334 -7.62 20.71 20.92
N ILE A 335 -7.62 21.10 19.65
CA ILE A 335 -8.78 21.76 19.04
C ILE A 335 -9.99 20.81 18.98
N VAL A 336 -9.78 19.53 18.64
CA VAL A 336 -10.84 18.51 18.71
C VAL A 336 -11.37 18.34 20.13
N GLY A 337 -10.46 18.30 21.14
CA GLY A 337 -10.83 18.23 22.54
C GLY A 337 -11.65 19.45 23.01
N LEU A 338 -11.26 20.65 22.61
CA LEU A 338 -12.03 21.88 22.87
C LEU A 338 -13.40 21.84 22.19
N THR A 339 -13.46 21.27 20.98
CA THR A 339 -14.73 21.09 20.28
C THR A 339 -15.66 20.12 21.04
N LEU A 340 -15.13 19.02 21.54
CA LEU A 340 -15.86 18.05 22.36
C LEU A 340 -16.39 18.66 23.66
N LEU A 341 -15.62 19.55 24.28
CA LEU A 341 -16.03 20.16 25.56
C LEU A 341 -17.05 21.29 25.39
N PHE A 342 -16.91 22.11 24.33
CA PHE A 342 -17.65 23.38 24.27
C PHE A 342 -18.48 23.58 23.00
N PHE A 343 -18.21 22.87 21.91
CA PHE A 343 -18.74 23.23 20.59
C PHE A 343 -19.56 22.10 19.92
N THR A 344 -19.86 21.00 20.60
CA THR A 344 -20.67 19.90 20.04
C THR A 344 -22.07 20.34 19.65
N SER A 345 -22.67 21.26 20.37
CA SER A 345 -23.99 21.81 20.08
C SER A 345 -24.07 22.57 18.74
N LEU A 346 -22.96 23.07 18.23
CA LEU A 346 -22.93 23.73 16.91
C LEU A 346 -23.31 22.78 15.78
N PHE A 347 -23.11 21.47 15.96
CA PHE A 347 -23.38 20.46 14.93
C PHE A 347 -24.79 19.90 15.01
N PHE A 348 -25.62 20.36 15.94
CA PHE A 348 -26.99 19.85 16.12
C PHE A 348 -27.82 19.92 14.83
N TYR A 349 -27.78 21.07 14.13
CA TYR A 349 -28.52 21.29 12.89
C TYR A 349 -27.74 20.88 11.63
N LEU A 350 -26.65 20.12 11.75
CA LEU A 350 -25.88 19.69 10.60
C LEU A 350 -26.64 18.61 9.81
N PRO A 351 -27.01 18.86 8.53
CA PRO A 351 -27.73 17.88 7.72
C PRO A 351 -26.87 16.66 7.43
N ILE A 352 -27.44 15.47 7.53
CA ILE A 352 -26.78 14.20 7.16
C ILE A 352 -26.41 14.21 5.68
N ALA A 353 -27.24 14.78 4.80
CA ALA A 353 -26.96 14.95 3.39
C ALA A 353 -25.68 15.78 3.10
N VAL A 354 -25.35 16.76 3.96
CA VAL A 354 -24.09 17.52 3.86
C VAL A 354 -22.89 16.62 4.18
N LEU A 355 -22.98 15.79 5.21
CA LEU A 355 -21.94 14.82 5.55
C LEU A 355 -21.75 13.79 4.43
N ALA A 356 -22.86 13.27 3.88
CA ALA A 356 -22.84 12.38 2.72
C ALA A 356 -22.18 13.03 1.50
N GLY A 357 -22.47 14.32 1.23
CA GLY A 357 -21.81 15.09 0.18
C GLY A 357 -20.30 15.24 0.39
N ILE A 358 -19.87 15.47 1.63
CA ILE A 358 -18.43 15.53 2.00
C ILE A 358 -17.75 14.18 1.72
N ILE A 359 -18.39 13.08 2.14
CA ILE A 359 -17.89 11.72 1.92
C ILE A 359 -17.81 11.42 0.42
N MET A 360 -18.88 11.66 -0.33
CA MET A 360 -18.97 11.39 -1.76
C MET A 360 -17.83 12.05 -2.54
N VAL A 361 -17.59 13.36 -2.30
CA VAL A 361 -16.50 14.09 -2.96
C VAL A 361 -15.13 13.60 -2.52
N ALA A 362 -14.99 13.07 -1.31
CA ALA A 362 -13.74 12.50 -0.82
C ALA A 362 -13.43 11.16 -1.49
N VAL A 363 -14.42 10.25 -1.57
CA VAL A 363 -14.19 8.88 -2.06
C VAL A 363 -14.04 8.80 -3.58
N ILE A 364 -14.72 9.65 -4.35
CA ILE A 364 -14.55 9.71 -5.82
C ILE A 364 -13.07 9.89 -6.22
N ARG A 365 -12.28 10.59 -5.41
CA ARG A 365 -10.84 10.79 -5.66
C ARG A 365 -9.97 9.57 -5.43
N LEU A 366 -10.49 8.56 -4.72
CA LEU A 366 -9.78 7.29 -4.51
C LEU A 366 -9.82 6.40 -5.75
N ILE A 367 -10.75 6.66 -6.68
CA ILE A 367 -10.87 5.93 -7.95
C ILE A 367 -9.82 6.46 -8.95
N ASN A 368 -8.75 5.71 -9.15
CA ASN A 368 -7.65 6.12 -10.02
C ASN A 368 -7.77 5.51 -11.43
N VAL A 369 -8.72 6.03 -12.23
CA VAL A 369 -8.96 5.58 -13.60
C VAL A 369 -7.73 5.77 -14.50
N ARG A 370 -6.98 6.88 -14.33
CA ARG A 370 -5.79 7.16 -15.13
C ARG A 370 -4.74 6.05 -14.93
N TYR A 371 -4.48 5.67 -13.70
CA TYR A 371 -3.54 4.58 -13.39
C TYR A 371 -3.97 3.25 -14.02
N ALA A 372 -5.26 2.92 -13.98
CA ALA A 372 -5.77 1.71 -14.62
C ALA A 372 -5.56 1.74 -16.15
N ILE A 373 -5.80 2.87 -16.81
CA ILE A 373 -5.55 3.05 -18.25
C ILE A 373 -4.07 2.93 -18.58
N ASP A 374 -3.19 3.53 -17.76
CA ASP A 374 -1.75 3.47 -17.96
C ASP A 374 -1.21 2.03 -17.81
N LEU A 375 -1.72 1.28 -16.83
CA LEU A 375 -1.41 -0.15 -16.68
C LEU A 375 -1.88 -0.98 -17.88
N TYR A 376 -3.09 -0.75 -18.37
CA TYR A 376 -3.59 -1.46 -19.55
C TYR A 376 -2.68 -1.29 -20.77
N LYS A 377 -2.10 -0.10 -20.95
CA LYS A 377 -1.18 0.20 -22.05
C LYS A 377 0.22 -0.34 -21.84
N THR A 378 0.72 -0.37 -20.60
CA THR A 378 2.13 -0.65 -20.30
C THR A 378 2.36 -2.04 -19.72
N ARG A 379 1.45 -2.54 -18.87
CA ARG A 379 1.58 -3.77 -18.08
C ARG A 379 0.24 -4.46 -17.90
N ARG A 380 -0.20 -5.18 -18.92
CA ARG A 380 -1.51 -5.86 -18.93
C ARG A 380 -1.70 -6.86 -17.80
N ASP A 381 -0.66 -7.57 -17.41
CA ASP A 381 -0.66 -8.50 -16.27
C ASP A 381 -1.00 -7.79 -14.95
N GLU A 382 -0.45 -6.60 -14.72
CA GLU A 382 -0.75 -5.78 -13.55
C GLU A 382 -2.14 -5.12 -13.63
N PHE A 383 -2.60 -4.77 -14.83
CA PHE A 383 -3.97 -4.31 -15.04
C PHE A 383 -4.99 -5.40 -14.69
N PHE A 384 -4.77 -6.65 -15.13
CA PHE A 384 -5.64 -7.76 -14.76
C PHE A 384 -5.64 -8.01 -13.25
N LEU A 385 -4.51 -7.89 -12.58
CA LEU A 385 -4.44 -7.99 -11.13
C LEU A 385 -5.27 -6.90 -10.44
N LEU A 386 -5.18 -5.64 -10.88
CA LEU A 386 -6.01 -4.53 -10.41
C LEU A 386 -7.50 -4.84 -10.62
N LEU A 387 -7.88 -5.25 -11.84
CA LEU A 387 -9.27 -5.53 -12.19
C LEU A 387 -9.85 -6.67 -11.35
N VAL A 388 -9.13 -7.79 -11.23
CA VAL A 388 -9.56 -8.94 -10.43
C VAL A 388 -9.73 -8.55 -8.96
N THR A 389 -8.75 -7.82 -8.39
CA THR A 389 -8.86 -7.32 -7.01
C THR A 389 -10.08 -6.42 -6.84
N CYS A 390 -10.32 -5.51 -7.78
CA CYS A 390 -11.49 -4.62 -7.76
C CYS A 390 -12.81 -5.41 -7.80
N LEU A 391 -12.93 -6.35 -8.72
CA LEU A 391 -14.14 -7.17 -8.86
C LEU A 391 -14.38 -8.08 -7.64
N LEU A 392 -13.34 -8.71 -7.12
CA LEU A 392 -13.46 -9.51 -5.88
C LEU A 392 -13.91 -8.66 -4.70
N THR A 393 -13.33 -7.46 -4.54
CA THR A 393 -13.74 -6.53 -3.47
C THR A 393 -15.20 -6.10 -3.61
N LEU A 394 -15.68 -5.86 -4.84
CA LEU A 394 -17.06 -5.42 -5.10
C LEU A 394 -18.09 -6.53 -4.90
N PHE A 395 -17.79 -7.76 -5.35
CA PHE A 395 -18.79 -8.82 -5.48
C PHE A 395 -18.67 -9.94 -4.45
N VAL A 396 -17.47 -10.18 -3.91
CA VAL A 396 -17.22 -11.23 -2.89
C VAL A 396 -17.15 -10.62 -1.51
N GLY A 397 -16.32 -9.58 -1.33
CA GLY A 397 -16.18 -8.89 -0.06
C GLY A 397 -14.87 -8.09 0.02
N ILE A 398 -14.85 -7.12 0.92
CA ILE A 398 -13.71 -6.21 1.09
C ILE A 398 -12.50 -6.95 1.66
N SER A 399 -12.71 -7.77 2.69
CA SER A 399 -11.65 -8.55 3.32
C SER A 399 -11.07 -9.60 2.37
N GLU A 400 -11.94 -10.30 1.66
CA GLU A 400 -11.59 -11.33 0.67
C GLU A 400 -10.85 -10.71 -0.52
N GLY A 401 -11.32 -9.58 -1.00
CA GLY A 401 -10.73 -8.87 -2.13
C GLY A 401 -9.28 -8.48 -1.90
N ILE A 402 -8.94 -7.91 -0.74
CA ILE A 402 -7.56 -7.52 -0.43
C ILE A 402 -6.67 -8.73 -0.18
N LEU A 403 -7.16 -9.75 0.54
CA LEU A 403 -6.39 -10.96 0.83
C LEU A 403 -6.07 -11.75 -0.44
N ILE A 404 -7.07 -12.00 -1.27
CA ILE A 404 -6.89 -12.70 -2.55
C ILE A 404 -6.03 -11.87 -3.50
N GLY A 405 -6.24 -10.56 -3.56
CA GLY A 405 -5.41 -9.65 -4.36
C GLY A 405 -3.95 -9.69 -3.95
N ALA A 406 -3.66 -9.69 -2.65
CA ALA A 406 -2.30 -9.83 -2.12
C ALA A 406 -1.68 -11.18 -2.49
N LEU A 407 -2.42 -12.29 -2.35
CA LEU A 407 -1.97 -13.63 -2.76
C LEU A 407 -1.70 -13.70 -4.26
N LEU A 408 -2.57 -13.15 -5.10
CA LEU A 408 -2.36 -13.08 -6.55
C LEU A 408 -1.14 -12.24 -6.92
N SER A 409 -0.87 -11.15 -6.20
CA SER A 409 0.32 -10.33 -6.39
C SER A 409 1.60 -11.11 -6.11
N LEU A 410 1.64 -11.87 -5.00
CA LEU A 410 2.75 -12.75 -4.66
C LEU A 410 2.92 -13.87 -5.70
N LEU A 411 1.81 -14.49 -6.13
CA LEU A 411 1.82 -15.51 -7.16
C LEU A 411 2.40 -14.97 -8.48
N LEU A 412 2.00 -13.78 -8.88
CA LEU A 412 2.51 -13.12 -10.09
C LEU A 412 4.00 -12.84 -10.00
N MET A 413 4.49 -12.45 -8.81
CA MET A 413 5.92 -12.30 -8.53
C MET A 413 6.66 -13.64 -8.66
N VAL A 414 6.11 -14.73 -8.11
CA VAL A 414 6.68 -16.08 -8.23
C VAL A 414 6.72 -16.52 -9.70
N ILE A 415 5.64 -16.31 -10.46
CA ILE A 415 5.60 -16.65 -11.89
C ILE A 415 6.66 -15.87 -12.68
N ARG A 416 6.82 -14.57 -12.42
CA ARG A 416 7.85 -13.74 -13.09
C ARG A 416 9.27 -14.19 -12.78
N THR A 417 9.54 -14.59 -11.54
CA THR A 417 10.87 -15.07 -11.14
C THR A 417 11.15 -16.50 -11.59
N SER A 418 10.10 -17.31 -11.81
CA SER A 418 10.23 -18.69 -12.32
C SER A 418 10.57 -18.76 -13.81
N LYS A 419 10.20 -17.75 -14.60
CA LYS A 419 10.49 -17.70 -16.06
C LYS A 419 11.18 -16.38 -16.41
N PRO A 420 12.44 -16.18 -15.97
CA PRO A 420 13.17 -14.96 -16.22
C PRO A 420 13.60 -14.85 -17.69
N HIS A 421 13.96 -13.64 -18.07
CA HIS A 421 14.48 -13.37 -19.41
C HIS A 421 15.84 -14.04 -19.59
N TYR A 422 16.04 -14.62 -20.77
CA TYR A 422 17.35 -15.06 -21.27
C TYR A 422 17.59 -14.49 -22.67
N ALA A 423 18.83 -14.48 -23.11
CA ALA A 423 19.20 -14.01 -24.44
C ALA A 423 20.30 -14.85 -25.04
N VAL A 424 20.11 -15.25 -26.28
CA VAL A 424 21.21 -15.75 -27.12
C VAL A 424 21.96 -14.54 -27.69
N LEU A 425 23.26 -14.53 -27.53
CA LEU A 425 24.11 -13.41 -27.89
C LEU A 425 24.94 -13.72 -29.15
N ALA A 426 25.15 -12.69 -29.96
CA ALA A 426 26.09 -12.73 -31.09
C ALA A 426 27.05 -11.54 -31.03
N LYS A 427 28.24 -11.70 -31.64
CA LYS A 427 29.27 -10.67 -31.70
C LYS A 427 28.84 -9.56 -32.66
N VAL A 428 28.92 -8.31 -32.21
CA VAL A 428 28.70 -7.15 -33.08
C VAL A 428 29.93 -7.00 -33.99
N SER A 429 29.72 -6.94 -35.31
CA SER A 429 30.77 -6.87 -36.30
C SER A 429 31.74 -5.70 -36.04
N GLY A 430 33.03 -5.95 -36.12
CA GLY A 430 34.07 -4.94 -35.88
C GLY A 430 34.29 -4.54 -34.41
N THR A 431 33.61 -5.20 -33.46
CA THR A 431 33.73 -4.88 -32.02
C THR A 431 33.93 -6.13 -31.17
N ASN A 432 34.24 -5.93 -29.86
CA ASN A 432 34.27 -6.99 -28.85
C ASN A 432 32.97 -7.05 -28.00
N TYR A 433 31.88 -6.46 -28.49
CA TYR A 433 30.59 -6.48 -27.82
C TYR A 433 29.70 -7.61 -28.32
N TYR A 434 28.91 -8.18 -27.40
CA TYR A 434 27.93 -9.22 -27.67
C TYR A 434 26.53 -8.70 -27.32
N LYS A 435 25.60 -8.80 -28.27
CA LYS A 435 24.22 -8.32 -28.13
C LYS A 435 23.22 -9.43 -28.41
N ASN A 436 22.00 -9.26 -27.90
CA ASN A 436 20.89 -10.18 -28.12
C ASN A 436 20.49 -10.20 -29.61
N ILE A 437 20.57 -11.36 -30.25
CA ILE A 437 20.26 -11.56 -31.68
C ILE A 437 18.81 -11.16 -32.02
N SER A 438 17.84 -11.39 -31.14
CA SER A 438 16.45 -11.05 -31.39
C SER A 438 16.14 -9.53 -31.44
N ARG A 439 17.08 -8.69 -31.02
CA ARG A 439 16.96 -7.23 -31.03
C ARG A 439 17.88 -6.52 -32.02
N PHE A 440 18.92 -7.21 -32.53
CA PHE A 440 19.96 -6.64 -33.36
C PHE A 440 20.34 -7.62 -34.49
N GLU A 441 19.42 -7.80 -35.46
CA GLU A 441 19.57 -8.81 -36.54
C GLU A 441 20.61 -8.43 -37.60
N THR A 442 20.84 -7.14 -37.86
CA THR A 442 21.54 -6.68 -39.08
C THR A 442 23.05 -6.56 -38.96
N ASP A 443 23.66 -6.51 -37.75
CA ASP A 443 25.09 -6.25 -37.55
C ASP A 443 25.80 -7.28 -36.66
N THR A 444 25.27 -8.49 -36.54
CA THR A 444 25.80 -9.49 -35.63
C THR A 444 26.37 -10.72 -36.36
N LYS A 445 27.54 -11.18 -35.94
CA LYS A 445 28.13 -12.43 -36.39
C LYS A 445 27.67 -13.58 -35.49
N ILE A 446 26.81 -14.44 -36.00
CA ILE A 446 26.36 -15.67 -35.36
C ILE A 446 27.35 -16.78 -35.67
N TYR A 447 27.70 -17.60 -34.69
CA TYR A 447 28.57 -18.75 -34.83
C TYR A 447 27.74 -20.04 -34.80
N ASP A 448 28.02 -21.00 -35.68
CA ASP A 448 27.30 -22.29 -35.73
C ASP A 448 27.80 -23.28 -34.68
N ASP A 449 29.09 -23.17 -34.34
CA ASP A 449 29.83 -24.08 -33.48
C ASP A 449 29.88 -23.65 -31.99
N ILE A 450 29.42 -22.43 -31.67
CA ILE A 450 29.39 -21.92 -30.31
C ILE A 450 28.04 -21.26 -29.99
N LEU A 451 27.47 -21.58 -28.83
CA LEU A 451 26.30 -20.94 -28.30
C LEU A 451 26.66 -20.04 -27.11
N ILE A 452 26.31 -18.77 -27.20
CA ILE A 452 26.57 -17.78 -26.16
C ILE A 452 25.23 -17.38 -25.59
N MET A 453 24.98 -17.73 -24.34
CA MET A 453 23.70 -17.50 -23.68
C MET A 453 23.86 -16.72 -22.39
N ARG A 454 23.05 -15.68 -22.23
CA ARG A 454 22.97 -14.88 -21.01
C ARG A 454 21.66 -15.21 -20.30
N PHE A 455 21.75 -15.45 -19.00
CA PHE A 455 20.60 -15.64 -18.14
C PHE A 455 20.49 -14.46 -17.18
N ASP A 456 19.36 -13.73 -17.23
CA ASP A 456 19.21 -12.42 -16.59
C ASP A 456 18.49 -12.52 -15.25
N ALA A 457 18.82 -13.51 -14.41
CA ALA A 457 18.23 -13.70 -13.08
C ALA A 457 19.13 -14.53 -12.15
N GLN A 458 18.81 -14.52 -10.86
CA GLN A 458 19.33 -15.49 -9.90
C GLN A 458 18.96 -16.91 -10.35
N LEU A 459 19.79 -17.90 -10.04
CA LEU A 459 19.52 -19.32 -10.32
C LEU A 459 19.18 -20.04 -9.00
N PHE A 460 17.92 -20.46 -8.86
CA PHE A 460 17.41 -21.02 -7.62
C PHE A 460 16.34 -22.11 -7.89
N PHE A 461 15.86 -22.76 -6.84
CA PHE A 461 14.91 -23.87 -6.95
C PHE A 461 13.67 -23.54 -7.81
N GLY A 462 13.21 -22.29 -7.83
CA GLY A 462 12.00 -21.88 -8.55
C GLY A 462 12.19 -21.72 -10.06
N ASN A 463 13.43 -21.57 -10.58
CA ASN A 463 13.68 -21.38 -12.02
C ASN A 463 14.70 -22.33 -12.62
N ARG A 464 15.29 -23.24 -11.85
CA ARG A 464 16.32 -24.18 -12.33
C ARG A 464 15.87 -25.05 -13.49
N ASP A 465 14.60 -25.51 -13.47
CA ASP A 465 14.06 -26.37 -14.50
C ASP A 465 13.78 -25.57 -15.78
N TYR A 466 13.33 -24.34 -15.66
CA TYR A 466 13.21 -23.42 -16.80
C TYR A 466 14.57 -23.11 -17.41
N PHE A 467 15.58 -22.79 -16.58
CA PHE A 467 16.95 -22.57 -17.06
C PHE A 467 17.48 -23.76 -17.84
N ARG A 468 17.35 -24.97 -17.29
CA ARG A 468 17.76 -26.20 -17.96
C ARG A 468 17.02 -26.41 -19.29
N LYS A 469 15.70 -26.21 -19.29
CA LYS A 469 14.85 -26.34 -20.48
C LYS A 469 15.33 -25.42 -21.60
N VAL A 470 15.47 -24.12 -21.34
CA VAL A 470 15.86 -23.14 -22.38
C VAL A 470 17.28 -23.36 -22.88
N VAL A 471 18.21 -23.82 -22.02
CA VAL A 471 19.56 -24.19 -22.47
C VAL A 471 19.52 -25.33 -23.47
N PHE A 472 18.78 -26.43 -23.18
CA PHE A 472 18.72 -27.57 -24.09
C PHE A 472 17.92 -27.27 -25.35
N GLU A 473 16.86 -26.47 -25.30
CA GLU A 473 16.14 -25.99 -26.49
C GLU A 473 17.05 -25.20 -27.43
N GLU A 474 17.93 -24.34 -26.91
CA GLU A 474 18.87 -23.59 -27.73
C GLU A 474 20.05 -24.45 -28.25
N VAL A 475 20.46 -25.44 -27.46
CA VAL A 475 21.48 -26.43 -27.89
C VAL A 475 20.96 -27.30 -29.04
N GLU A 476 19.72 -27.75 -29.01
CA GLU A 476 19.09 -28.58 -30.06
C GLU A 476 18.95 -27.84 -31.39
N LYS A 477 18.82 -26.50 -31.36
CA LYS A 477 18.80 -25.69 -32.59
C LYS A 477 20.12 -25.65 -33.33
N LYS A 478 21.24 -26.13 -32.73
CA LYS A 478 22.60 -26.09 -33.29
C LYS A 478 23.24 -27.48 -33.34
N PRO A 479 23.02 -28.26 -34.40
CA PRO A 479 23.52 -29.63 -34.51
C PRO A 479 25.07 -29.75 -34.46
N ASN A 480 25.75 -28.71 -34.88
CA ASN A 480 27.23 -28.67 -34.94
C ASN A 480 27.88 -27.99 -33.73
N LEU A 481 27.12 -27.84 -32.62
CA LEU A 481 27.59 -27.14 -31.44
C LEU A 481 28.76 -27.87 -30.76
N LYS A 482 29.85 -27.16 -30.55
CA LYS A 482 31.06 -27.66 -29.86
C LYS A 482 31.39 -26.86 -28.60
N GLY A 483 30.88 -25.64 -28.46
CA GLY A 483 31.11 -24.78 -27.30
C GLY A 483 29.84 -24.09 -26.81
N PHE A 484 29.70 -23.99 -25.47
CA PHE A 484 28.63 -23.26 -24.80
C PHE A 484 29.24 -22.27 -23.82
N VAL A 485 28.91 -20.99 -23.97
CA VAL A 485 29.34 -19.91 -23.06
C VAL A 485 28.12 -19.43 -22.26
N LEU A 486 28.14 -19.69 -20.96
CA LEU A 486 27.18 -19.09 -20.02
C LEU A 486 27.69 -17.70 -19.63
N VAL A 487 27.02 -16.65 -20.07
CA VAL A 487 27.28 -15.29 -19.61
C VAL A 487 26.57 -15.08 -18.30
N ALA A 488 27.32 -15.23 -17.20
CA ALA A 488 26.80 -15.29 -15.84
C ALA A 488 26.69 -13.92 -15.12
N ARG A 489 26.86 -12.80 -15.85
CA ARG A 489 26.81 -11.46 -15.28
C ARG A 489 25.46 -11.14 -14.62
N GLY A 490 24.37 -11.73 -15.13
CA GLY A 490 23.01 -11.59 -14.55
C GLY A 490 22.73 -12.54 -13.38
N ILE A 491 23.58 -13.54 -13.16
CA ILE A 491 23.41 -14.53 -12.09
C ILE A 491 24.04 -13.99 -10.81
N THR A 492 23.25 -13.33 -9.99
CA THR A 492 23.73 -12.67 -8.77
C THR A 492 23.73 -13.59 -7.53
N TYR A 493 23.00 -14.69 -7.60
CA TYR A 493 22.87 -15.68 -6.52
C TYR A 493 22.59 -17.06 -7.11
N ILE A 494 23.12 -18.13 -6.49
CA ILE A 494 22.85 -19.52 -6.84
C ILE A 494 22.58 -20.28 -5.55
N ASP A 495 21.41 -20.93 -5.44
CA ASP A 495 21.13 -21.80 -4.30
C ASP A 495 21.61 -23.25 -4.52
N SER A 496 21.46 -24.11 -3.52
CA SER A 496 21.87 -25.51 -3.59
C SER A 496 21.20 -26.29 -4.74
N SER A 497 19.92 -25.99 -5.01
CA SER A 497 19.16 -26.62 -6.09
C SER A 497 19.63 -26.15 -7.47
N GLY A 498 19.92 -24.84 -7.60
CA GLY A 498 20.53 -24.25 -8.79
C GLY A 498 21.90 -24.84 -9.10
N LEU A 499 22.76 -24.99 -8.07
CA LEU A 499 24.07 -25.63 -8.18
C LEU A 499 23.98 -27.06 -8.67
N SER A 500 23.11 -27.87 -8.06
CA SER A 500 22.89 -29.25 -8.46
C SER A 500 22.43 -29.37 -9.93
N SER A 501 21.46 -28.52 -10.33
CA SER A 501 20.95 -28.46 -11.69
C SER A 501 22.02 -28.02 -12.69
N LEU A 502 22.81 -27.00 -12.34
CA LEU A 502 23.92 -26.51 -13.16
C LEU A 502 24.98 -27.59 -13.36
N GLY A 503 25.38 -28.29 -12.30
CA GLY A 503 26.34 -29.40 -12.39
C GLY A 503 25.83 -30.56 -13.24
N ALA A 504 24.56 -30.95 -13.13
CA ALA A 504 23.96 -31.97 -13.97
C ALA A 504 23.92 -31.55 -15.46
N MET A 505 23.59 -30.27 -15.73
CA MET A 505 23.57 -29.69 -17.06
C MET A 505 24.98 -29.69 -17.70
N ILE A 506 26.00 -29.28 -16.95
CA ILE A 506 27.39 -29.26 -17.43
C ILE A 506 27.82 -30.68 -17.82
N ARG A 507 27.57 -31.68 -16.96
CA ARG A 507 27.92 -33.08 -17.29
C ARG A 507 27.22 -33.56 -18.56
N SER A 508 25.92 -33.21 -18.73
CA SER A 508 25.17 -33.58 -19.92
C SER A 508 25.73 -32.94 -21.22
N LEU A 509 26.17 -31.68 -21.15
CA LEU A 509 26.80 -30.99 -22.29
C LEU A 509 28.16 -31.61 -22.60
N GLN A 510 28.99 -31.91 -21.61
CA GLN A 510 30.29 -32.58 -21.78
C GLN A 510 30.14 -33.98 -22.40
N GLN A 511 29.11 -34.75 -21.99
CA GLN A 511 28.84 -36.07 -22.61
C GLN A 511 28.46 -35.95 -24.08
N LYS A 512 27.89 -34.81 -24.50
CA LYS A 512 27.64 -34.49 -25.93
C LYS A 512 28.86 -33.91 -26.65
N GLY A 513 30.04 -33.86 -26.01
CA GLY A 513 31.25 -33.27 -26.57
C GLY A 513 31.22 -31.74 -26.63
N ILE A 514 30.37 -31.08 -25.90
CA ILE A 514 30.22 -29.62 -25.89
C ILE A 514 31.05 -29.05 -24.73
N LEU A 515 32.04 -28.21 -25.05
CA LEU A 515 32.85 -27.51 -24.05
C LEU A 515 32.00 -26.45 -23.33
N PHE A 516 31.87 -26.56 -22.01
CA PHE A 516 31.17 -25.58 -21.21
C PHE A 516 32.12 -24.52 -20.65
N MET A 517 31.78 -23.25 -20.86
CA MET A 517 32.56 -22.09 -20.42
C MET A 517 31.64 -21.10 -19.67
N VAL A 518 32.21 -20.39 -18.69
CA VAL A 518 31.54 -19.33 -17.93
C VAL A 518 32.23 -18.00 -18.18
N ALA A 519 31.45 -16.96 -18.50
CA ALA A 519 31.96 -15.61 -18.68
C ALA A 519 31.26 -14.60 -17.78
N GLY A 520 32.04 -13.72 -17.15
CA GLY A 520 31.49 -12.58 -16.38
C GLY A 520 30.78 -12.95 -15.10
N ALA A 521 31.12 -14.07 -14.46
CA ALA A 521 30.58 -14.40 -13.13
C ALA A 521 31.03 -13.36 -12.11
N ILE A 522 30.05 -12.77 -11.39
CA ILE A 522 30.31 -11.81 -10.31
C ILE A 522 30.78 -12.52 -9.03
N GLY A 523 31.40 -11.77 -8.10
CA GLY A 523 32.01 -12.31 -6.88
C GLY A 523 31.14 -13.35 -6.16
N PRO A 524 29.91 -13.01 -5.70
CA PRO A 524 29.06 -13.97 -4.96
C PRO A 524 28.76 -15.26 -5.73
N ALA A 525 28.51 -15.19 -7.04
CA ALA A 525 28.25 -16.38 -7.85
C ALA A 525 29.52 -17.20 -8.03
N ARG A 526 30.67 -16.57 -8.23
CA ARG A 526 31.98 -17.23 -8.37
C ARG A 526 32.38 -17.95 -7.09
N ASP A 527 32.22 -17.31 -5.93
CA ASP A 527 32.56 -17.87 -4.63
C ASP A 527 31.74 -19.14 -4.35
N VAL A 528 30.44 -19.12 -4.67
CA VAL A 528 29.57 -20.29 -4.54
C VAL A 528 29.99 -21.42 -5.50
N LEU A 529 30.36 -21.12 -6.74
CA LEU A 529 30.87 -22.10 -7.70
C LEU A 529 32.18 -22.75 -7.20
N GLN A 530 33.08 -21.99 -6.59
CA GLN A 530 34.32 -22.49 -5.99
C GLN A 530 34.06 -23.38 -4.78
N GLN A 531 33.25 -22.91 -3.83
CA GLN A 531 32.91 -23.67 -2.61
C GLN A 531 32.19 -24.99 -2.91
N SER A 532 31.38 -25.03 -3.97
CA SER A 532 30.64 -26.23 -4.39
C SER A 532 31.47 -27.22 -5.23
N LYS A 533 32.76 -26.94 -5.48
CA LYS A 533 33.62 -27.71 -6.36
C LYS A 533 33.11 -27.84 -7.81
N LEU A 534 32.17 -27.00 -8.24
CA LEU A 534 31.77 -26.96 -9.65
C LEU A 534 32.85 -26.37 -10.52
N THR A 535 33.80 -25.63 -9.97
CA THR A 535 35.03 -25.18 -10.67
C THR A 535 35.87 -26.33 -11.15
N ASP A 536 35.92 -27.47 -10.43
CA ASP A 536 36.65 -28.65 -10.85
C ASP A 536 36.02 -29.27 -12.11
N LEU A 537 34.69 -29.24 -12.20
CA LEU A 537 33.92 -29.73 -13.34
C LEU A 537 34.02 -28.79 -14.54
N ILE A 538 33.96 -27.48 -14.32
CA ILE A 538 34.09 -26.43 -15.38
C ILE A 538 35.56 -26.34 -15.84
N GLN A 539 36.49 -26.54 -14.94
CA GLN A 539 37.93 -26.24 -14.98
C GLN A 539 38.19 -24.72 -15.00
N GLU A 540 39.15 -24.25 -14.18
CA GLU A 540 39.43 -22.80 -14.05
C GLU A 540 39.78 -22.12 -15.39
N LYS A 541 40.48 -22.85 -16.31
CA LYS A 541 40.80 -22.36 -17.65
C LYS A 541 39.58 -22.00 -18.51
N ASN A 542 38.39 -22.48 -18.16
CA ASN A 542 37.14 -22.23 -18.87
C ASN A 542 36.31 -21.13 -18.18
N MET A 543 36.86 -20.42 -17.19
CA MET A 543 36.24 -19.30 -16.53
C MET A 543 36.89 -17.98 -16.95
N PHE A 544 36.09 -17.06 -17.50
CA PHE A 544 36.56 -15.82 -18.13
C PHE A 544 35.92 -14.58 -17.53
N ALA A 545 36.66 -13.49 -17.46
CA ALA A 545 36.11 -12.20 -17.01
C ALA A 545 35.20 -11.57 -18.08
N LYS A 546 35.50 -11.79 -19.37
CA LYS A 546 34.74 -11.21 -20.50
C LYS A 546 34.24 -12.29 -21.44
N THR A 547 33.09 -12.05 -22.07
CA THR A 547 32.53 -12.96 -23.09
C THR A 547 33.44 -13.09 -24.31
N ALA A 548 34.12 -12.01 -24.71
CA ALA A 548 35.04 -12.04 -25.81
C ALA A 548 36.20 -13.01 -25.55
N ASP A 549 36.80 -12.97 -24.36
CA ASP A 549 37.93 -13.83 -24.00
C ASP A 549 37.54 -15.33 -24.06
N ALA A 550 36.32 -15.67 -23.68
CA ALA A 550 35.78 -17.05 -23.77
C ALA A 550 35.64 -17.50 -25.23
N VAL A 551 35.18 -16.63 -26.12
CA VAL A 551 35.00 -16.93 -27.54
C VAL A 551 36.32 -17.02 -28.25
N ASP A 552 37.25 -16.09 -27.99
CA ASP A 552 38.61 -16.06 -28.56
C ASP A 552 39.40 -17.31 -28.13
N TYR A 553 39.31 -17.71 -26.86
CA TYR A 553 39.85 -18.97 -26.35
C TYR A 553 39.30 -20.20 -27.10
N PHE A 554 37.96 -20.25 -27.27
CA PHE A 554 37.33 -21.36 -28.00
C PHE A 554 37.80 -21.42 -29.47
N LYS A 555 38.07 -20.28 -30.10
CA LYS A 555 38.57 -20.17 -31.48
C LYS A 555 40.07 -20.42 -31.61
N GLY A 556 40.81 -20.61 -30.49
CA GLY A 556 42.24 -20.81 -30.49
C GLY A 556 43.05 -19.52 -30.66
N GLU A 557 42.43 -18.35 -30.53
CA GLU A 557 43.08 -17.05 -30.70
C GLU A 557 43.82 -16.57 -29.44
N VAL A 558 43.51 -17.15 -28.23
CA VAL A 558 44.11 -16.75 -26.93
C VAL A 558 44.57 -17.99 -26.15
N VAL A 559 45.82 -17.98 -25.66
CA VAL A 559 46.37 -19.04 -24.82
C VAL A 559 45.83 -18.90 -23.36
N PRO A 560 45.40 -19.99 -22.72
CA PRO A 560 44.78 -19.93 -21.37
C PRO A 560 45.64 -19.26 -20.29
N THR A 561 46.97 -19.38 -20.37
CA THR A 561 47.93 -18.81 -19.41
C THR A 561 47.92 -17.29 -19.33
N ASP A 562 47.61 -16.60 -20.41
CA ASP A 562 47.57 -15.12 -20.42
C ASP A 562 46.27 -14.56 -19.82
N VAL A 563 45.18 -15.32 -19.91
CA VAL A 563 43.88 -14.95 -19.32
C VAL A 563 43.90 -15.14 -17.80
N GLN A 564 44.54 -16.21 -17.31
CA GLN A 564 44.69 -16.47 -15.86
C GLN A 564 45.55 -15.42 -15.16
N LYS A 565 46.64 -14.98 -15.76
CA LYS A 565 47.49 -13.90 -15.24
C LYS A 565 46.76 -12.56 -15.15
N LYS A 566 45.88 -12.25 -16.10
CA LYS A 566 45.05 -11.03 -16.06
C LYS A 566 43.96 -11.09 -14.96
N ILE A 567 43.39 -12.25 -14.68
CA ILE A 567 42.41 -12.42 -13.61
C ILE A 567 43.09 -12.31 -12.24
N ALA A 568 44.23 -12.95 -12.04
CA ALA A 568 45.00 -12.90 -10.80
C ALA A 568 45.54 -11.48 -10.48
N SER A 569 45.89 -10.69 -11.49
CA SER A 569 46.32 -9.30 -11.29
C SER A 569 45.20 -8.31 -10.96
N GLN A 570 43.93 -8.65 -11.23
CA GLN A 570 42.75 -7.83 -10.90
C GLN A 570 42.08 -8.19 -9.55
N THR A 571 42.51 -9.30 -8.90
CA THR A 571 42.00 -9.71 -7.57
C THR A 571 42.85 -9.20 -6.41
N ASN A 572 43.94 -8.50 -6.67
CA ASN A 572 44.83 -7.91 -5.66
C ASN A 572 44.68 -6.38 -5.51
N HIS A 573 43.53 -5.83 -5.90
CA HIS A 573 43.18 -4.42 -5.62
C HIS A 573 41.82 -4.29 -4.98
#